data_6a531c7bbcbfade196cbcb2eb25fb076
#
_entry.id   6a531c7bbcbfade196cbcb2eb25fb076
#
_cell.length_a   1.000
_cell.length_b   1.000
_cell.length_c   1.000
_cell.angle_alpha   90.00
_cell.angle_beta   90.00
_cell.angle_gamma   90.00
#
_symmetry.space_group_name_H-M   'P 1'
#
loop_
_entity.id
_entity.type
_entity.pdbx_description
1 polymer ?
#
loop_
_entity_poly.entity_id
_entity_poly.type
_entity_poly.pdbx_seq_one_letter_code
_entity_poly.pdbx_strand_id
1 'polypeptide(L)'
;MAEAWIPGAAGPLDELVARIVLRIEAFMERYGKQARVEVELHDGPTTPVRSISPEPGSGFLTLSPHVEDGGEEEWIIPVAAVVRITLRVAEEEEPFGFTLPEA
;
A
#
# COMPACT_ATOMS: atom_id res chain seq x y z
N MET A 1 -24.48 19.08 -11.02
CA MET A 1 -23.37 19.98 -11.18
C MET A 1 -22.08 19.33 -10.71
N ALA A 2 -21.10 19.41 -11.50
CA ALA A 2 -19.85 18.81 -11.13
C ALA A 2 -19.21 19.62 -10.02
N GLU A 3 -18.59 18.94 -9.14
CA GLU A 3 -17.84 19.60 -8.12
C GLU A 3 -16.57 20.14 -8.68
N ALA A 4 -16.24 21.32 -8.29
CA ALA A 4 -14.95 21.87 -8.67
C ALA A 4 -13.91 21.30 -7.75
N TRP A 5 -12.91 20.70 -8.32
CA TRP A 5 -11.80 20.24 -7.52
C TRP A 5 -10.81 21.38 -7.37
N ILE A 6 -10.47 21.67 -6.15
CA ILE A 6 -9.58 22.77 -5.84
C ILE A 6 -8.19 22.21 -5.59
N PRO A 7 -7.18 22.67 -6.28
CA PRO A 7 -5.84 22.18 -6.05
C PRO A 7 -5.44 22.34 -4.59
N GLY A 8 -4.90 21.28 -4.03
CA GLY A 8 -4.53 21.26 -2.64
C GLY A 8 -5.61 20.71 -1.73
N ALA A 9 -6.83 20.57 -2.22
CA ALA A 9 -7.91 19.98 -1.44
C ALA A 9 -8.02 18.51 -1.81
N ALA A 10 -8.59 17.72 -0.90
CA ALA A 10 -8.78 16.31 -1.18
C ALA A 10 -9.77 16.13 -2.31
N GLY A 11 -9.41 15.33 -3.29
CA GLY A 11 -10.28 14.99 -4.39
C GLY A 11 -10.84 13.59 -4.23
N PRO A 12 -11.68 13.17 -5.18
CA PRO A 12 -12.27 11.85 -5.08
C PRO A 12 -11.23 10.73 -5.04
N LEU A 13 -10.16 10.86 -5.80
CA LEU A 13 -9.12 9.84 -5.78
C LEU A 13 -8.40 9.81 -4.45
N ASP A 14 -8.21 10.96 -3.83
CA ASP A 14 -7.55 10.99 -2.54
C ASP A 14 -8.41 10.35 -1.48
N GLU A 15 -9.71 10.54 -1.57
CA GLU A 15 -10.61 9.90 -0.63
C GLU A 15 -10.60 8.40 -0.81
N LEU A 16 -10.56 7.95 -2.05
CA LEU A 16 -10.49 6.53 -2.32
C LEU A 16 -9.23 5.93 -1.77
N VAL A 17 -8.09 6.59 -1.99
CA VAL A 17 -6.82 6.11 -1.50
C VAL A 17 -6.83 6.04 0.02
N ALA A 18 -7.40 7.06 0.66
CA ALA A 18 -7.44 7.06 2.12
C ALA A 18 -8.23 5.87 2.65
N ARG A 19 -9.33 5.54 2.00
CA ARG A 19 -10.13 4.40 2.42
C ARG A 19 -9.39 3.10 2.22
N ILE A 20 -8.66 2.99 1.13
CA ILE A 20 -7.87 1.79 0.87
C ILE A 20 -6.80 1.64 1.94
N VAL A 21 -6.12 2.72 2.27
CA VAL A 21 -5.07 2.67 3.27
C VAL A 21 -5.64 2.27 4.63
N LEU A 22 -6.79 2.83 5.00
CA LEU A 22 -7.42 2.45 6.26
C LEU A 22 -7.76 0.97 6.28
N ARG A 23 -8.22 0.44 5.16
CA ARG A 23 -8.54 -0.98 5.09
C ARG A 23 -7.32 -1.83 5.27
N ILE A 24 -6.23 -1.42 4.65
CA ILE A 24 -4.97 -2.15 4.77
C ILE A 24 -4.47 -2.11 6.21
N GLU A 25 -4.53 -0.94 6.82
CA GLU A 25 -4.06 -0.81 8.19
C GLU A 25 -4.88 -1.66 9.15
N ALA A 26 -6.18 -1.69 8.93
CA ALA A 26 -7.03 -2.52 9.77
C ALA A 26 -6.69 -4.00 9.62
N PHE A 27 -6.39 -4.41 8.40
CA PHE A 27 -6.02 -5.79 8.15
C PHE A 27 -4.70 -6.14 8.83
N MET A 28 -3.73 -5.23 8.71
CA MET A 28 -2.43 -5.44 9.32
C MET A 28 -2.54 -5.47 10.83
N GLU A 29 -3.39 -4.62 11.38
CA GLU A 29 -3.60 -4.61 12.81
C GLU A 29 -4.24 -5.89 13.29
N ARG A 30 -5.16 -6.42 12.49
CA ARG A 30 -5.90 -7.60 12.88
C ARG A 30 -5.05 -8.86 12.83
N TYR A 31 -4.19 -8.98 11.84
CA TYR A 31 -3.46 -10.22 11.63
C TYR A 31 -1.98 -10.11 11.96
N GLY A 32 -1.51 -8.94 12.28
CA GLY A 32 -0.17 -8.77 12.81
C GLY A 32 0.89 -9.33 11.90
N LYS A 33 1.76 -10.14 12.46
CA LYS A 33 2.90 -10.63 11.69
C LYS A 33 2.53 -11.60 10.59
N GLN A 34 1.28 -12.02 10.55
CA GLN A 34 0.85 -12.90 9.47
C GLN A 34 0.21 -12.15 8.32
N ALA A 35 0.06 -10.84 8.44
CA ALA A 35 -0.52 -10.06 7.37
C ALA A 35 0.48 -9.89 6.23
N ARG A 36 0.00 -10.07 5.02
CA ARG A 36 0.79 -9.87 3.81
C ARG A 36 0.02 -8.98 2.87
N VAL A 37 0.70 -8.00 2.34
CA VAL A 37 0.09 -7.06 1.41
C VAL A 37 0.93 -7.07 0.14
N GLU A 38 0.27 -7.25 -0.98
CA GLU A 38 0.93 -7.27 -2.28
C GLU A 38 0.21 -6.32 -3.20
N VAL A 39 0.96 -5.59 -3.99
CA VAL A 39 0.39 -4.64 -4.93
C VAL A 39 0.83 -5.02 -6.33
N GLU A 40 -0.14 -5.16 -7.21
CA GLU A 40 0.11 -5.43 -8.61
C GLU A 40 -0.02 -4.13 -9.37
N LEU A 41 1.03 -3.76 -10.05
CA LEU A 41 1.06 -2.53 -10.82
C LEU A 41 0.84 -2.81 -12.28
N HIS A 42 0.27 -1.84 -12.97
CA HIS A 42 0.11 -1.91 -14.42
C HIS A 42 1.48 -2.02 -15.04
N ASP A 43 1.69 -2.96 -15.91
CA ASP A 43 2.98 -3.14 -16.59
C ASP A 43 4.11 -3.53 -15.65
N GLY A 44 3.79 -4.06 -14.49
CA GLY A 44 4.84 -4.42 -13.56
C GLY A 44 4.50 -5.69 -12.82
N PRO A 45 5.44 -6.16 -12.03
CA PRO A 45 5.19 -7.37 -11.25
C PRO A 45 4.35 -7.07 -10.03
N THR A 46 3.85 -8.14 -9.43
CA THR A 46 3.25 -8.04 -8.12
C THR A 46 4.37 -7.88 -7.10
N THR A 47 4.23 -6.89 -6.27
CA THR A 47 5.29 -6.51 -5.35
C THR A 47 4.81 -6.61 -3.92
N PRO A 48 5.50 -7.34 -3.06
CA PRO A 48 5.16 -7.32 -1.65
C PRO A 48 5.54 -5.97 -1.06
N VAL A 49 4.65 -5.41 -0.26
CA VAL A 49 4.90 -4.09 0.29
C VAL A 49 4.90 -4.16 1.80
N ARG A 50 5.71 -3.32 2.39
CA ARG A 50 5.85 -3.21 3.81
C ARG A 50 4.88 -2.20 4.38
N SER A 51 4.63 -1.13 3.65
CA SER A 51 3.70 -0.11 4.10
C SER A 51 3.19 0.66 2.91
N ILE A 52 2.11 1.38 3.14
CA ILE A 52 1.47 2.17 2.10
C ILE A 52 0.97 3.45 2.77
N SER A 53 1.03 4.55 2.05
CA SER A 53 0.66 5.84 2.59
C SER A 53 -0.14 6.60 1.54
N PRO A 54 -1.13 7.40 1.96
CA PRO A 54 -1.89 8.21 1.01
C PRO A 54 -1.18 9.46 0.55
N GLU A 55 0.02 9.71 1.08
CA GLU A 55 0.78 10.88 0.66
C GLU A 55 1.49 10.58 -0.64
N PRO A 56 1.73 11.55 -1.49
CA PRO A 56 1.50 12.98 -1.27
C PRO A 56 0.10 13.44 -1.58
N GLY A 57 -0.78 12.58 -2.08
CA GLY A 57 -2.10 12.99 -2.44
C GLY A 57 -2.22 13.35 -3.90
N SER A 58 -3.33 13.99 -4.25
CA SER A 58 -3.61 14.38 -5.62
C SER A 58 -3.59 13.22 -6.59
N GLY A 59 -4.08 12.06 -6.11
CA GLY A 59 -4.15 10.87 -6.95
C GLY A 59 -2.90 10.02 -6.90
N PHE A 60 -1.93 10.39 -6.08
CA PHE A 60 -0.71 9.60 -5.92
C PHE A 60 -0.65 9.00 -4.53
N LEU A 61 0.10 7.95 -4.41
CA LEU A 61 0.32 7.33 -3.11
C LEU A 61 1.77 6.85 -3.04
N THR A 62 2.18 6.49 -1.85
CA THR A 62 3.53 6.01 -1.62
C THR A 62 3.49 4.57 -1.16
N LEU A 63 4.29 3.73 -1.80
CA LEU A 63 4.47 2.35 -1.41
C LEU A 63 5.89 2.17 -0.91
N SER A 64 6.04 1.37 0.13
CA SER A 64 7.36 0.98 0.60
C SER A 64 7.49 -0.52 0.37
N PRO A 65 8.20 -0.94 -0.67
CA PRO A 65 8.33 -2.36 -0.92
C PRO A 65 9.29 -3.00 0.06
N HIS A 66 9.22 -4.31 0.15
CA HIS A 66 10.23 -5.05 0.87
C HIS A 66 11.50 -5.07 0.05
N VAL A 67 12.61 -4.81 0.71
CA VAL A 67 13.90 -4.77 0.06
C VAL A 67 14.78 -5.82 0.72
N GLU A 68 15.42 -6.64 -0.10
CA GLU A 68 16.14 -7.78 0.42
C GLU A 68 17.35 -7.41 1.23
N ASP A 69 18.00 -6.32 0.88
CA ASP A 69 19.22 -5.95 1.56
C ASP A 69 18.99 -5.16 2.82
N GLY A 70 17.73 -5.02 3.24
CA GLY A 70 17.44 -4.28 4.46
C GLY A 70 17.42 -2.78 4.28
N GLY A 71 17.59 -2.30 3.08
CA GLY A 71 17.51 -0.87 2.83
C GLY A 71 16.09 -0.37 2.85
N GLU A 72 15.93 0.91 2.60
CA GLU A 72 14.63 1.52 2.52
C GLU A 72 14.42 2.10 1.16
N GLU A 73 13.22 1.91 0.65
CA GLU A 73 12.88 2.36 -0.67
C GLU A 73 11.43 2.80 -0.65
N GLU A 74 11.13 3.86 -1.35
CA GLU A 74 9.76 4.35 -1.45
C GLU A 74 9.44 4.62 -2.90
N TRP A 75 8.26 4.23 -3.30
CA TRP A 75 7.77 4.47 -4.65
C TRP A 75 6.57 5.39 -4.56
N ILE A 76 6.61 6.49 -5.27
CA ILE A 76 5.47 7.39 -5.38
C ILE A 76 4.82 7.12 -6.72
N ILE A 77 3.61 6.60 -6.69
CA ILE A 77 2.95 6.15 -7.92
C ILE A 77 1.55 6.71 -7.98
N PRO A 78 1.03 6.92 -9.19
CA PRO A 78 -0.38 7.30 -9.32
C PRO A 78 -1.26 6.11 -8.94
N VAL A 79 -2.39 6.40 -8.30
CA VAL A 79 -3.29 5.33 -7.90
C VAL A 79 -3.80 4.57 -9.12
N ALA A 80 -3.85 5.23 -10.27
CA ALA A 80 -4.31 4.57 -11.49
C ALA A 80 -3.35 3.49 -11.96
N ALA A 81 -2.13 3.48 -11.46
CA ALA A 81 -1.19 2.43 -11.83
C ALA A 81 -1.41 1.15 -11.05
N VAL A 82 -2.24 1.18 -10.04
CA VAL A 82 -2.50 0.01 -9.20
C VAL A 82 -3.62 -0.79 -9.82
N VAL A 83 -3.33 -2.05 -10.13
CA VAL A 83 -4.33 -2.94 -10.70
C VAL A 83 -5.04 -3.70 -9.60
N ARG A 84 -4.31 -4.15 -8.60
CA ARG A 84 -4.89 -4.97 -7.56
C ARG A 84 -4.04 -4.87 -6.30
N ILE A 85 -4.71 -4.82 -5.17
CA ILE A 85 -4.05 -4.92 -3.87
C ILE A 85 -4.59 -6.17 -3.22
N THR A 86 -3.71 -7.05 -2.83
CA THR A 86 -4.09 -8.32 -2.22
C THR A 86 -3.70 -8.31 -0.76
N LEU A 87 -4.67 -8.57 0.09
CA LEU A 87 -4.45 -8.73 1.51
C LEU A 87 -4.67 -10.19 1.83
N ARG A 88 -3.66 -10.82 2.41
CA ARG A 88 -3.81 -12.23 2.74
C ARG A 88 -3.12 -12.53 4.06
N VAL A 89 -3.48 -13.65 4.62
CA VAL A 89 -2.93 -14.12 5.88
C VAL A 89 -1.99 -15.27 5.56
N ALA A 90 -0.74 -15.14 5.96
CA ALA A 90 0.23 -16.19 5.76
C ALA A 90 -0.05 -17.29 6.75
N GLU A 91 0.06 -18.53 6.30
CA GLU A 91 -0.18 -19.64 7.20
C GLU A 91 0.97 -19.93 8.12
N GLU A 92 2.15 -19.59 7.67
CA GLU A 92 3.33 -19.82 8.45
C GLU A 92 4.26 -18.66 8.23
N GLU A 93 5.41 -18.73 8.84
CA GLU A 93 6.36 -17.68 8.63
C GLU A 93 6.77 -17.60 7.20
N GLU A 94 6.58 -16.44 6.63
CA GLU A 94 7.02 -16.15 5.29
C GLU A 94 7.98 -15.00 5.35
N PRO A 95 8.86 -14.89 4.35
CA PRO A 95 9.91 -13.90 4.45
C PRO A 95 9.45 -12.46 4.47
N PHE A 96 8.35 -12.10 3.88
CA PHE A 96 8.02 -10.68 3.74
C PHE A 96 6.84 -10.31 4.61
N GLY A 97 6.98 -10.51 5.91
CA GLY A 97 5.96 -10.10 6.84
C GLY A 97 6.18 -8.70 7.36
N PHE A 98 5.27 -8.25 8.20
CA PHE A 98 5.33 -6.91 8.76
C PHE A 98 5.97 -6.88 10.12
N THR A 99 6.45 -8.01 10.59
CA THR A 99 7.18 -8.04 11.83
C THR A 99 8.55 -8.53 11.54
N LEU A 100 9.42 -8.28 12.47
CA LEU A 100 10.77 -8.78 12.32
C LEU A 100 10.77 -10.28 12.37
N PRO A 101 11.62 -10.89 11.58
CA PRO A 101 11.73 -12.34 11.64
C PRO A 101 12.25 -12.76 12.98
N GLU A 102 11.97 -14.01 13.27
CA GLU A 102 12.49 -14.58 14.47
C GLU A 102 13.98 -14.68 14.39
N ALA A 103 14.60 -14.43 15.46
CA ALA A 103 16.04 -14.56 15.48
C ALA A 103 16.44 -16.02 15.51
#